data_e372e44692cc92d66b8c4eac63ad936a
#
_entry.id   e372e44692cc92d66b8c4eac63ad936a
#
_cell.length_a   1.000
_cell.length_b   1.000
_cell.length_c   1.000
_cell.angle_alpha   90.00
_cell.angle_beta   90.00
_cell.angle_gamma   90.00
#
_symmetry.space_group_name_H-M   'P 1'
#
loop_
_entity.id
_entity.type
_entity.pdbx_description
1 polymer ?
#
loop_
_entity_poly.entity_id
_entity_poly.type
_entity_poly.pdbx_seq_one_letter_code
_entity_poly.pdbx_strand_id
1 'polypeptide(L)'
;MRFNLLLFKVSAILLLVIAVSCNQNELPVHPRIMLLKGEESALKKNIASDEIWDATHHFILDECEKICDLPPVKRELIGKRLLDKSREALRRVFYLSYAWRMTSEDKYLDRAEMEMLAAAEFEDWNPSHFLDVAEMTMALSIGYDWLYRELSPESRKLIREAIITKGLVPSFDTDNNWWLAASHNWNQVCNAGMTFGALAIYETDPGLASEIIDRAAGSIRLPMEDYLPDGAYPEGYSYWGYGTSFNVMYLSAMEKAFGKEYDPELNEGFLKSASYLENMTGPSGICFNYSDCGAGGSLQPAMFWFAQKLNDPSLLWSERHYLLSDKPSNDRLLPAILIWSNGMAINDITPPAYNIRVGQGKNPVALMRTSWENPDAIFVGLKGGSPSVNHGHMDAGSFVMEANGVRWAMDLGMQNYNSLETAGVDLWNMSQNSQRWEVFRYNNFVHNTLTVNGKLQVVDGYAPITGFSGQHGMLNAITDITAVYREDLKSATRGIAIVDDRYVIVRDELETNENESVIRWNLLTSADVTITGNNTAELVKEGKKLVMKVTEPAKVKLKTWSTVPQHDYDAPNHGTIMAGFEISVPAGSKAVLNVLLLPEGAVEDASVSSKSLAEWPKDSSDQ
;
A
#
# COMPACT_ATOMS: atom_id res chain seq x y z
N MET A 1 -31.28 48.90 -73.75
CA MET A 1 -30.15 48.00 -73.49
C MET A 1 -29.30 48.65 -72.45
N ARG A 2 -29.34 48.16 -71.23
CA ARG A 2 -28.62 48.72 -70.06
C ARG A 2 -27.63 47.68 -69.57
N PHE A 3 -26.32 48.04 -69.66
CA PHE A 3 -25.26 47.27 -69.03
C PHE A 3 -25.17 47.64 -67.58
N ASN A 4 -25.27 46.68 -66.70
CA ASN A 4 -25.00 46.82 -65.26
C ASN A 4 -23.55 46.38 -64.97
N LEU A 5 -22.76 47.33 -64.47
CA LEU A 5 -21.42 47.13 -63.98
C LEU A 5 -21.53 46.54 -62.53
N LEU A 6 -20.96 45.36 -62.36
CA LEU A 6 -20.86 44.74 -61.01
C LEU A 6 -19.48 45.13 -60.44
N LEU A 7 -19.51 45.97 -59.42
CA LEU A 7 -18.32 46.32 -58.62
C LEU A 7 -18.00 45.16 -57.64
N PHE A 8 -16.84 44.54 -57.90
CA PHE A 8 -16.24 43.63 -56.90
C PHE A 8 -15.59 44.45 -55.78
N LYS A 9 -16.16 44.37 -54.57
CA LYS A 9 -15.48 44.84 -53.37
C LYS A 9 -14.56 43.72 -52.87
N VAL A 10 -13.25 43.92 -53.02
CA VAL A 10 -12.22 43.11 -52.36
C VAL A 10 -12.14 43.55 -50.90
N SER A 11 -12.71 42.79 -50.00
CA SER A 11 -12.48 42.96 -48.56
C SER A 11 -11.15 42.30 -48.20
N ALA A 12 -10.16 43.11 -47.91
CA ALA A 12 -8.92 42.63 -47.29
C ALA A 12 -9.25 42.18 -45.83
N ILE A 13 -9.33 40.87 -45.60
CA ILE A 13 -9.36 40.31 -44.27
C ILE A 13 -7.93 40.34 -43.76
N LEU A 14 -7.68 41.30 -42.87
CA LEU A 14 -6.44 41.37 -42.09
C LEU A 14 -6.53 40.20 -41.06
N LEU A 15 -5.85 39.08 -41.35
CA LEU A 15 -5.61 38.04 -40.39
C LEU A 15 -4.67 38.59 -39.31
N LEU A 16 -5.24 39.06 -38.22
CA LEU A 16 -4.49 39.28 -37.00
C LEU A 16 -4.10 37.89 -36.46
N VAL A 17 -2.90 37.45 -36.78
CA VAL A 17 -2.25 36.34 -36.08
C VAL A 17 -1.94 36.88 -34.68
N ILE A 18 -2.86 36.65 -33.74
CA ILE A 18 -2.53 36.77 -32.33
C ILE A 18 -1.53 35.63 -32.09
N ALA A 19 -0.23 35.97 -32.13
CA ALA A 19 0.76 35.15 -31.48
C ALA A 19 0.37 35.09 -30.01
N VAL A 20 -0.35 34.03 -29.62
CA VAL A 20 -0.38 33.63 -28.23
C VAL A 20 1.06 33.28 -27.89
N SER A 21 1.78 34.27 -27.38
CA SER A 21 3.01 34.03 -26.64
C SER A 21 2.61 33.04 -25.57
N CYS A 22 2.90 31.76 -25.74
CA CYS A 22 3.03 30.85 -24.62
C CYS A 22 4.09 31.51 -23.74
N ASN A 23 3.67 32.20 -22.69
CA ASN A 23 4.52 32.38 -21.53
C ASN A 23 4.91 30.94 -21.14
N GLN A 24 6.10 30.51 -21.53
CA GLN A 24 6.76 29.43 -20.85
C GLN A 24 6.88 29.93 -19.43
N ASN A 25 6.00 29.42 -18.54
CA ASN A 25 6.12 29.70 -17.13
C ASN A 25 7.51 29.25 -16.74
N GLU A 26 8.39 30.22 -16.46
CA GLU A 26 9.72 29.91 -15.95
C GLU A 26 9.54 29.16 -14.64
N LEU A 27 10.09 27.94 -14.56
CA LEU A 27 10.09 27.20 -13.29
C LEU A 27 10.69 28.05 -12.17
N PRO A 28 10.24 27.90 -10.93
CA PRO A 28 10.88 28.56 -9.81
C PRO A 28 12.39 28.28 -9.81
N VAL A 29 13.17 29.23 -9.39
CA VAL A 29 14.60 29.00 -9.16
C VAL A 29 14.80 27.99 -8.02
N HIS A 30 15.93 27.29 -8.01
CA HIS A 30 16.28 26.39 -6.91
C HIS A 30 16.21 27.07 -5.52
N PRO A 31 15.66 26.38 -4.50
CA PRO A 31 15.00 25.09 -4.52
C PRO A 31 13.57 25.18 -5.07
N ARG A 32 13.15 24.17 -5.83
CA ARG A 32 11.82 24.09 -6.47
C ARG A 32 11.09 22.78 -6.20
N ILE A 33 11.80 21.76 -5.74
CA ILE A 33 11.26 20.42 -5.46
C ILE A 33 10.66 20.42 -4.06
N MET A 34 9.35 20.20 -3.93
CA MET A 34 8.57 20.05 -2.70
C MET A 34 8.56 21.24 -1.73
N LEU A 35 9.66 21.90 -1.47
CA LEU A 35 9.75 23.03 -0.54
C LEU A 35 10.48 24.18 -1.21
N LEU A 36 9.76 25.26 -1.53
CA LEU A 36 10.31 26.42 -2.18
C LEU A 36 11.14 27.29 -1.24
N LYS A 37 11.95 28.19 -1.80
CA LYS A 37 12.71 29.17 -1.01
C LYS A 37 11.76 30.09 -0.25
N GLY A 38 11.99 30.21 1.06
CA GLY A 38 11.22 31.08 1.96
C GLY A 38 10.05 30.37 2.65
N GLU A 39 9.70 29.16 2.25
CA GLU A 39 8.66 28.36 2.93
C GLU A 39 9.14 27.81 4.28
N GLU A 40 10.48 27.80 4.53
CA GLU A 40 11.07 27.33 5.78
C GLU A 40 10.54 28.07 7.02
N SER A 41 10.22 29.36 6.88
CA SER A 41 9.73 30.15 8.02
C SER A 41 8.33 29.73 8.46
N ALA A 42 7.46 29.37 7.50
CA ALA A 42 6.13 28.83 7.80
C ALA A 42 6.24 27.44 8.42
N LEU A 43 7.12 26.61 7.87
CA LEU A 43 7.38 25.25 8.38
C LEU A 43 7.93 25.30 9.83
N LYS A 44 8.92 26.14 10.12
CA LYS A 44 9.45 26.34 11.48
C LYS A 44 8.38 26.78 12.47
N LYS A 45 7.48 27.68 12.02
CA LYS A 45 6.36 28.14 12.85
C LYS A 45 5.39 27.00 13.16
N ASN A 46 5.07 26.16 12.16
CA ASN A 46 4.19 25.02 12.34
C ASN A 46 4.81 23.99 13.31
N ILE A 47 6.07 23.66 13.13
CA ILE A 47 6.83 22.76 14.01
C ILE A 47 6.79 23.28 15.46
N ALA A 48 7.13 24.54 15.69
CA ALA A 48 7.14 25.13 17.02
C ALA A 48 5.77 25.26 17.68
N SER A 49 4.68 25.09 16.93
CA SER A 49 3.32 25.20 17.46
C SER A 49 2.73 23.88 17.98
N ASP A 50 3.42 22.75 17.78
CA ASP A 50 2.92 21.42 18.12
C ASP A 50 4.07 20.52 18.59
N GLU A 51 3.91 19.91 19.78
CA GLU A 51 4.94 19.10 20.41
C GLU A 51 5.33 17.85 19.60
N ILE A 52 4.43 17.31 18.80
CA ILE A 52 4.69 16.12 17.98
C ILE A 52 5.49 16.49 16.74
N TRP A 53 5.16 17.61 16.11
CA TRP A 53 5.96 18.12 14.99
C TRP A 53 7.36 18.53 15.43
N ASP A 54 7.48 19.13 16.62
CA ASP A 54 8.77 19.46 17.22
C ASP A 54 9.59 18.21 17.55
N ALA A 55 8.96 17.20 18.17
CA ALA A 55 9.61 15.90 18.42
C ALA A 55 10.05 15.20 17.13
N THR A 56 9.22 15.22 16.08
CA THR A 56 9.57 14.65 14.78
C THR A 56 10.74 15.40 14.13
N HIS A 57 10.75 16.73 14.23
CA HIS A 57 11.85 17.55 13.76
C HIS A 57 13.17 17.21 14.48
N HIS A 58 13.14 17.16 15.81
CA HIS A 58 14.33 16.81 16.61
C HIS A 58 14.81 15.38 16.34
N PHE A 59 13.90 14.43 16.14
CA PHE A 59 14.26 13.08 15.73
C PHE A 59 15.06 13.08 14.41
N ILE A 60 14.61 13.86 13.41
CA ILE A 60 15.34 13.98 12.14
C ILE A 60 16.75 14.56 12.38
N LEU A 61 16.86 15.59 13.22
CA LEU A 61 18.17 16.18 13.54
C LEU A 61 19.10 15.18 14.27
N ASP A 62 18.57 14.42 15.22
CA ASP A 62 19.32 13.38 15.94
C ASP A 62 19.82 12.27 15.01
N GLU A 63 19.00 11.88 14.03
CA GLU A 63 19.42 10.93 12.98
C GLU A 63 20.50 11.55 12.08
N CYS A 64 20.43 12.85 11.77
CA CYS A 64 21.47 13.54 11.00
C CYS A 64 22.83 13.56 11.76
N GLU A 65 22.83 13.76 13.09
CA GLU A 65 24.06 13.62 13.90
C GLU A 65 24.66 12.22 13.73
N LYS A 66 23.85 11.18 13.85
CA LYS A 66 24.32 9.80 13.66
C LYS A 66 24.87 9.58 12.25
N ILE A 67 24.18 10.11 11.23
CA ILE A 67 24.63 10.00 9.83
C ILE A 67 25.99 10.68 9.64
N CYS A 68 26.25 11.81 10.31
CA CYS A 68 27.54 12.50 10.21
C CYS A 68 28.73 11.62 10.64
N ASP A 69 28.51 10.69 11.56
CA ASP A 69 29.54 9.76 12.07
C ASP A 69 29.72 8.49 11.22
N LEU A 70 28.80 8.21 10.28
CA LEU A 70 28.87 7.01 9.43
C LEU A 70 29.80 7.22 8.21
N PRO A 71 30.38 6.17 7.64
CA PRO A 71 30.98 6.27 6.30
C PRO A 71 29.90 6.58 5.25
N PRO A 72 30.27 7.26 4.15
CA PRO A 72 29.34 7.45 3.02
C PRO A 72 28.82 6.13 2.45
N VAL A 73 27.69 6.20 1.76
CA VAL A 73 27.11 5.05 1.07
C VAL A 73 28.11 4.40 0.10
N LYS A 74 28.04 3.07 -0.02
CA LYS A 74 28.88 2.30 -0.91
C LYS A 74 28.01 1.47 -1.85
N ARG A 75 28.50 1.23 -3.07
CA ARG A 75 27.82 0.36 -4.02
C ARG A 75 28.00 -1.11 -3.60
N GLU A 76 26.96 -1.66 -2.99
CA GLU A 76 26.92 -3.05 -2.53
C GLU A 76 25.57 -3.65 -2.89
N LEU A 77 25.57 -4.73 -3.66
CA LEU A 77 24.37 -5.45 -4.07
C LEU A 77 23.95 -6.49 -3.03
N ILE A 78 22.65 -6.60 -2.80
CA ILE A 78 22.03 -7.75 -2.12
C ILE A 78 21.29 -8.57 -3.18
N GLY A 79 21.84 -9.74 -3.51
CA GLY A 79 21.40 -10.47 -4.69
C GLY A 79 21.61 -9.64 -5.96
N LYS A 80 20.54 -9.39 -6.72
CA LYS A 80 20.57 -8.55 -7.93
C LYS A 80 20.22 -7.07 -7.68
N ARG A 81 20.04 -6.64 -6.42
CA ARG A 81 19.46 -5.33 -6.06
C ARG A 81 20.47 -4.42 -5.36
N LEU A 82 20.53 -3.17 -5.80
CA LEU A 82 21.18 -2.05 -5.09
C LEU A 82 20.20 -1.29 -4.21
N LEU A 83 18.92 -1.67 -4.20
CA LEU A 83 17.79 -0.92 -3.65
C LEU A 83 17.99 -0.50 -2.19
N ASP A 84 18.59 -1.35 -1.36
CA ASP A 84 18.89 -1.03 0.03
C ASP A 84 19.81 0.19 0.16
N LYS A 85 20.82 0.28 -0.71
CA LYS A 85 21.76 1.41 -0.73
C LYS A 85 21.15 2.66 -1.33
N SER A 86 20.29 2.52 -2.36
CA SER A 86 19.54 3.64 -2.93
C SER A 86 18.57 4.26 -1.90
N ARG A 87 17.88 3.43 -1.13
CA ARG A 87 17.01 3.84 -0.04
C ARG A 87 17.77 4.55 1.09
N GLU A 88 18.93 4.01 1.45
CA GLU A 88 19.78 4.64 2.45
C GLU A 88 20.34 5.99 1.96
N ALA A 89 20.75 6.10 0.69
CA ALA A 89 21.16 7.37 0.09
C ALA A 89 20.00 8.39 0.11
N LEU A 90 18.78 7.97 -0.26
CA LEU A 90 17.60 8.83 -0.22
C LEU A 90 17.33 9.32 1.20
N ARG A 91 17.34 8.43 2.20
CA ARG A 91 17.17 8.80 3.60
C ARG A 91 18.19 9.83 4.04
N ARG A 92 19.49 9.54 3.82
CA ARG A 92 20.59 10.41 4.28
C ARG A 92 20.54 11.78 3.61
N VAL A 93 20.46 11.82 2.30
CA VAL A 93 20.48 13.10 1.57
C VAL A 93 19.25 13.94 1.88
N PHE A 94 18.07 13.33 1.97
CA PHE A 94 16.84 14.05 2.29
C PHE A 94 16.86 14.62 3.71
N TYR A 95 17.25 13.81 4.70
CA TYR A 95 17.38 14.25 6.11
C TYR A 95 18.41 15.37 6.27
N LEU A 96 19.61 15.19 5.74
CA LEU A 96 20.67 16.18 5.83
C LEU A 96 20.33 17.49 5.13
N SER A 97 19.76 17.42 3.94
CA SER A 97 19.31 18.61 3.20
C SER A 97 18.19 19.34 3.93
N TYR A 98 17.25 18.60 4.55
CA TYR A 98 16.23 19.16 5.42
C TYR A 98 16.86 19.83 6.65
N ALA A 99 17.76 19.13 7.35
CA ALA A 99 18.44 19.66 8.54
C ALA A 99 19.18 20.96 8.24
N TRP A 100 19.95 21.01 7.14
CA TRP A 100 20.60 22.25 6.71
C TRP A 100 19.62 23.39 6.42
N ARG A 101 18.54 23.13 5.68
CA ARG A 101 17.50 24.15 5.41
C ARG A 101 16.83 24.67 6.67
N MET A 102 16.68 23.82 7.68
CA MET A 102 16.03 24.19 8.94
C MET A 102 16.98 24.85 9.93
N THR A 103 18.27 24.50 9.96
CA THR A 103 19.23 24.99 10.97
C THR A 103 20.28 25.94 10.39
N SER A 104 20.64 25.81 9.13
CA SER A 104 21.79 26.45 8.47
C SER A 104 23.15 26.04 9.08
N GLU A 105 23.24 24.81 9.63
CA GLU A 105 24.50 24.27 10.15
C GLU A 105 25.29 23.58 9.04
N ASP A 106 26.48 24.10 8.74
CA ASP A 106 27.34 23.67 7.62
C ASP A 106 27.66 22.17 7.65
N LYS A 107 27.75 21.55 8.83
CA LYS A 107 28.03 20.11 8.98
C LYS A 107 27.03 19.23 8.20
N TYR A 108 25.76 19.64 8.13
CA TYR A 108 24.72 18.91 7.38
C TYR A 108 24.86 19.11 5.88
N LEU A 109 25.24 20.31 5.45
CA LEU A 109 25.55 20.60 4.05
C LEU A 109 26.76 19.76 3.57
N ASP A 110 27.88 19.85 4.32
CA ASP A 110 29.12 19.14 4.00
C ASP A 110 28.87 17.62 3.91
N ARG A 111 28.07 17.11 4.86
CA ARG A 111 27.75 15.69 4.88
C ARG A 111 26.81 15.27 3.74
N ALA A 112 25.81 16.06 3.40
CA ALA A 112 24.93 15.80 2.26
C ALA A 112 25.70 15.81 0.93
N GLU A 113 26.59 16.79 0.75
CA GLU A 113 27.48 16.86 -0.41
C GLU A 113 28.36 15.61 -0.53
N MET A 114 28.97 15.17 0.59
CA MET A 114 29.79 13.96 0.64
C MET A 114 29.00 12.69 0.25
N GLU A 115 27.75 12.52 0.70
CA GLU A 115 26.89 11.39 0.31
C GLU A 115 26.54 11.44 -1.18
N MET A 116 26.18 12.62 -1.71
CA MET A 116 25.87 12.78 -3.13
C MET A 116 27.07 12.51 -4.03
N LEU A 117 28.25 12.99 -3.66
CA LEU A 117 29.48 12.75 -4.41
C LEU A 117 29.87 11.26 -4.38
N ALA A 118 29.76 10.61 -3.22
CA ALA A 118 30.01 9.17 -3.11
C ALA A 118 29.07 8.36 -4.02
N ALA A 119 27.77 8.67 -4.05
CA ALA A 119 26.82 8.02 -4.94
C ALA A 119 27.07 8.37 -6.43
N ALA A 120 27.53 9.59 -6.72
CA ALA A 120 27.92 10.01 -8.07
C ALA A 120 29.14 9.26 -8.61
N GLU A 121 30.04 8.78 -7.75
CA GLU A 121 31.23 7.98 -8.10
C GLU A 121 30.91 6.51 -8.40
N PHE A 122 29.75 5.97 -8.05
CA PHE A 122 29.38 4.60 -8.39
C PHE A 122 29.50 4.37 -9.90
N GLU A 123 29.89 3.18 -10.32
CA GLU A 123 30.00 2.84 -11.76
C GLU A 123 28.65 3.01 -12.48
N ASP A 124 27.56 2.55 -11.85
CA ASP A 124 26.17 2.72 -12.26
C ASP A 124 25.25 2.68 -11.02
N TRP A 125 23.94 2.90 -11.24
CA TRP A 125 22.91 2.76 -10.21
C TRP A 125 22.03 1.52 -10.43
N ASN A 126 22.59 0.47 -11.02
CA ASN A 126 21.96 -0.83 -11.27
C ASN A 126 20.71 -0.77 -12.16
N PRO A 127 20.83 -0.37 -13.44
CA PRO A 127 19.67 -0.16 -14.33
C PRO A 127 18.87 -1.45 -14.61
N SER A 128 19.46 -2.63 -14.41
CA SER A 128 18.75 -3.91 -14.51
C SER A 128 17.64 -4.09 -13.46
N HIS A 129 17.67 -3.32 -12.37
CA HIS A 129 16.61 -3.24 -11.36
C HIS A 129 16.25 -1.77 -11.15
N PHE A 130 15.43 -1.20 -12.02
CA PHE A 130 15.28 0.24 -12.19
C PHE A 130 14.73 1.00 -10.97
N LEU A 131 14.12 0.32 -9.99
CA LEU A 131 13.78 0.93 -8.70
C LEU A 131 15.01 1.50 -7.99
N ASP A 132 16.17 0.85 -8.14
CA ASP A 132 17.45 1.28 -7.58
C ASP A 132 17.87 2.63 -8.17
N VAL A 133 17.77 2.73 -9.51
CA VAL A 133 18.03 3.96 -10.26
C VAL A 133 17.08 5.08 -9.83
N ALA A 134 15.80 4.76 -9.70
CA ALA A 134 14.75 5.75 -9.40
C ALA A 134 14.94 6.37 -8.01
N GLU A 135 15.15 5.55 -6.97
CA GLU A 135 15.36 6.06 -5.61
C GLU A 135 16.70 6.80 -5.47
N MET A 136 17.76 6.35 -6.15
CA MET A 136 19.04 7.05 -6.17
C MET A 136 18.94 8.40 -6.90
N THR A 137 18.24 8.44 -8.03
CA THR A 137 17.99 9.70 -8.77
C THR A 137 17.22 10.69 -7.91
N MET A 138 16.17 10.25 -7.22
CA MET A 138 15.40 11.08 -6.30
C MET A 138 16.28 11.65 -5.18
N ALA A 139 17.14 10.80 -4.58
CA ALA A 139 18.06 11.21 -3.54
C ALA A 139 18.96 12.38 -3.97
N LEU A 140 19.69 12.18 -5.07
CA LEU A 140 20.61 13.20 -5.57
C LEU A 140 19.87 14.45 -6.04
N SER A 141 18.67 14.31 -6.58
CA SER A 141 17.87 15.43 -7.07
C SER A 141 17.36 16.33 -5.95
N ILE A 142 16.92 15.76 -4.82
CA ILE A 142 16.53 16.52 -3.64
C ILE A 142 17.74 17.30 -3.10
N GLY A 143 18.87 16.65 -2.91
CA GLY A 143 20.07 17.31 -2.41
C GLY A 143 20.59 18.38 -3.36
N TYR A 144 20.66 18.07 -4.65
CA TYR A 144 21.08 19.02 -5.70
C TYR A 144 20.18 20.26 -5.74
N ASP A 145 18.86 20.10 -5.74
CA ASP A 145 17.91 21.20 -5.78
C ASP A 145 17.94 22.04 -4.51
N TRP A 146 17.93 21.40 -3.34
CA TRP A 146 17.80 22.07 -2.06
C TRP A 146 19.07 22.78 -1.61
N LEU A 147 20.24 22.25 -2.01
CA LEU A 147 21.56 22.77 -1.67
C LEU A 147 22.24 23.51 -2.84
N TYR A 148 21.54 23.69 -3.97
CA TYR A 148 22.10 24.17 -5.23
C TYR A 148 23.00 25.40 -5.11
N ARG A 149 22.61 26.37 -4.28
CA ARG A 149 23.34 27.65 -4.15
C ARG A 149 24.62 27.52 -3.32
N GLU A 150 24.64 26.54 -2.44
CA GLU A 150 25.73 26.32 -1.48
C GLU A 150 26.78 25.34 -2.02
N LEU A 151 26.37 24.41 -2.88
CA LEU A 151 27.27 23.46 -3.53
C LEU A 151 28.31 24.20 -4.40
N SER A 152 29.57 23.72 -4.40
CA SER A 152 30.61 24.24 -5.31
C SER A 152 30.22 24.01 -6.78
N PRO A 153 30.73 24.82 -7.74
CA PRO A 153 30.51 24.58 -9.16
C PRO A 153 30.95 23.17 -9.60
N GLU A 154 32.03 22.66 -9.04
CA GLU A 154 32.57 21.33 -9.30
C GLU A 154 31.61 20.24 -8.83
N SER A 155 31.14 20.32 -7.60
CA SER A 155 30.18 19.37 -7.01
C SER A 155 28.86 19.40 -7.76
N ARG A 156 28.33 20.59 -8.08
CA ARG A 156 27.14 20.72 -8.92
C ARG A 156 27.31 20.03 -10.27
N LYS A 157 28.46 20.17 -10.91
CA LYS A 157 28.74 19.52 -12.19
C LYS A 157 28.74 18.00 -12.05
N LEU A 158 29.47 17.45 -11.06
CA LEU A 158 29.59 15.99 -10.87
C LEU A 158 28.23 15.36 -10.52
N ILE A 159 27.48 15.97 -9.60
CA ILE A 159 26.17 15.46 -9.18
C ILE A 159 25.17 15.51 -10.35
N ARG A 160 25.13 16.65 -11.10
CA ARG A 160 24.28 16.78 -12.28
C ARG A 160 24.62 15.74 -13.36
N GLU A 161 25.90 15.57 -13.66
CA GLU A 161 26.37 14.57 -14.63
C GLU A 161 25.95 13.15 -14.22
N ALA A 162 26.02 12.83 -12.92
CA ALA A 162 25.55 11.54 -12.40
C ALA A 162 24.03 11.38 -12.54
N ILE A 163 23.25 12.40 -12.18
CA ILE A 163 21.78 12.40 -12.37
C ILE A 163 21.45 12.13 -13.84
N ILE A 164 22.11 12.80 -14.79
CA ILE A 164 21.87 12.62 -16.22
C ILE A 164 22.30 11.22 -16.67
N THR A 165 23.57 10.85 -16.46
CA THR A 165 24.16 9.68 -17.11
C THR A 165 23.80 8.35 -16.44
N LYS A 166 23.59 8.33 -15.12
CA LYS A 166 23.27 7.13 -14.35
C LYS A 166 21.80 7.03 -13.96
N GLY A 167 21.09 8.16 -13.90
CA GLY A 167 19.66 8.25 -13.62
C GLY A 167 18.80 8.32 -14.87
N LEU A 168 18.85 9.45 -15.54
CA LEU A 168 17.88 9.80 -16.58
C LEU A 168 18.11 9.06 -17.92
N VAL A 169 19.33 9.04 -18.43
CA VAL A 169 19.65 8.41 -19.71
C VAL A 169 19.30 6.93 -19.74
N PRO A 170 19.61 6.10 -18.72
CA PRO A 170 19.22 4.69 -18.72
C PRO A 170 17.72 4.44 -18.84
N SER A 171 16.86 5.41 -18.52
CA SER A 171 15.40 5.28 -18.66
C SER A 171 14.89 5.30 -20.11
N PHE A 172 15.76 5.60 -21.09
CA PHE A 172 15.45 5.52 -22.50
C PHE A 172 15.83 4.18 -23.13
N ASP A 173 16.60 3.37 -22.43
CA ASP A 173 16.94 2.02 -22.89
C ASP A 173 15.72 1.10 -22.74
N THR A 174 15.31 0.49 -23.85
CA THR A 174 14.14 -0.38 -23.91
C THR A 174 14.29 -1.65 -23.06
N ASP A 175 15.52 -2.08 -22.78
CA ASP A 175 15.76 -3.21 -21.90
C ASP A 175 15.51 -2.87 -20.42
N ASN A 176 15.50 -1.59 -20.06
CA ASN A 176 15.39 -1.11 -18.68
C ASN A 176 14.08 -0.36 -18.38
N ASN A 177 13.26 0.01 -19.39
CA ASN A 177 12.14 0.94 -19.21
C ASN A 177 10.74 0.31 -19.32
N TRP A 178 10.63 -1.00 -19.24
CA TRP A 178 9.36 -1.74 -19.29
C TRP A 178 8.32 -1.22 -18.26
N TRP A 179 8.79 -0.65 -17.16
CA TRP A 179 7.97 -0.06 -16.10
C TRP A 179 7.11 1.11 -16.58
N LEU A 180 7.45 1.77 -17.69
CA LEU A 180 6.61 2.81 -18.30
C LEU A 180 5.22 2.30 -18.71
N ALA A 181 5.09 1.02 -19.03
CA ALA A 181 3.83 0.38 -19.40
C ALA A 181 3.19 -0.40 -18.24
N ALA A 182 3.82 -0.44 -17.06
CA ALA A 182 3.29 -1.14 -15.91
C ALA A 182 2.14 -0.37 -15.23
N SER A 183 1.17 -1.10 -14.67
CA SER A 183 0.05 -0.53 -13.91
C SER A 183 0.21 -0.69 -12.39
N HIS A 184 1.42 -0.82 -11.87
CA HIS A 184 1.72 -1.08 -10.47
C HIS A 184 2.87 -0.21 -9.95
N ASN A 185 3.30 -0.41 -8.70
CA ASN A 185 4.26 0.42 -7.97
C ASN A 185 5.54 0.78 -8.74
N TRP A 186 6.07 -0.11 -9.61
CA TRP A 186 7.26 0.19 -10.41
C TRP A 186 7.09 1.43 -11.27
N ASN A 187 5.93 1.59 -11.91
CA ASN A 187 5.63 2.77 -12.72
C ASN A 187 5.67 4.05 -11.86
N GLN A 188 5.02 4.02 -10.69
CA GLN A 188 4.94 5.17 -9.79
C GLN A 188 6.32 5.58 -9.28
N VAL A 189 7.09 4.62 -8.78
CA VAL A 189 8.44 4.87 -8.23
C VAL A 189 9.39 5.38 -9.30
N CYS A 190 9.42 4.72 -10.45
CA CYS A 190 10.36 5.10 -11.51
C CYS A 190 10.02 6.46 -12.13
N ASN A 191 8.74 6.74 -12.42
CA ASN A 191 8.35 8.06 -12.93
C ASN A 191 8.61 9.18 -11.91
N ALA A 192 8.39 8.93 -10.62
CA ALA A 192 8.72 9.91 -9.59
C ALA A 192 10.22 10.22 -9.55
N GLY A 193 11.08 9.20 -9.50
CA GLY A 193 12.53 9.40 -9.50
C GLY A 193 13.02 10.14 -10.75
N MET A 194 12.54 9.75 -11.93
CA MET A 194 12.89 10.42 -13.19
C MET A 194 12.43 11.87 -13.24
N THR A 195 11.22 12.15 -12.75
CA THR A 195 10.69 13.54 -12.70
C THR A 195 11.49 14.41 -11.74
N PHE A 196 11.90 13.89 -10.56
CA PHE A 196 12.78 14.62 -9.66
C PHE A 196 14.11 14.98 -10.33
N GLY A 197 14.70 14.01 -11.05
CA GLY A 197 15.91 14.26 -11.84
C GLY A 197 15.71 15.34 -12.90
N ALA A 198 14.64 15.27 -13.65
CA ALA A 198 14.29 16.23 -14.69
C ALA A 198 14.08 17.64 -14.11
N LEU A 199 13.34 17.76 -13.00
CA LEU A 199 13.15 19.04 -12.33
C LEU A 199 14.48 19.61 -11.80
N ALA A 200 15.38 18.77 -11.30
CA ALA A 200 16.67 19.22 -10.76
C ALA A 200 17.60 19.82 -11.84
N ILE A 201 17.54 19.34 -13.09
CA ILE A 201 18.44 19.76 -14.19
C ILE A 201 17.78 20.68 -15.22
N TYR A 202 16.56 21.11 -14.99
CA TYR A 202 15.70 21.73 -16.01
C TYR A 202 16.36 22.91 -16.74
N GLU A 203 17.10 23.79 -16.06
CA GLU A 203 17.73 24.95 -16.68
C GLU A 203 18.92 24.60 -17.58
N THR A 204 19.62 23.51 -17.26
CA THR A 204 20.84 23.14 -17.99
C THR A 204 20.55 22.24 -19.17
N ASP A 205 19.51 21.39 -19.03
CA ASP A 205 19.15 20.36 -20.01
C ASP A 205 17.63 20.34 -20.27
N PRO A 206 17.02 21.48 -20.68
CA PRO A 206 15.57 21.64 -20.76
C PRO A 206 14.89 20.66 -21.72
N GLY A 207 15.56 20.27 -22.81
CA GLY A 207 15.02 19.31 -23.78
C GLY A 207 14.83 17.92 -23.15
N LEU A 208 15.87 17.40 -22.50
CA LEU A 208 15.81 16.12 -21.79
C LEU A 208 14.79 16.17 -20.64
N ALA A 209 14.80 17.25 -19.88
CA ALA A 209 13.91 17.42 -18.73
C ALA A 209 12.44 17.44 -19.17
N SER A 210 12.09 18.22 -20.19
CA SER A 210 10.71 18.28 -20.70
C SER A 210 10.24 16.93 -21.23
N GLU A 211 11.07 16.23 -22.01
CA GLU A 211 10.73 14.90 -22.55
C GLU A 211 10.40 13.89 -21.44
N ILE A 212 11.20 13.90 -20.36
CA ILE A 212 10.96 13.01 -19.20
C ILE A 212 9.69 13.40 -18.46
N ILE A 213 9.45 14.69 -18.21
CA ILE A 213 8.25 15.17 -17.52
C ILE A 213 6.99 14.80 -18.31
N ASP A 214 6.97 15.05 -19.62
CA ASP A 214 5.83 14.74 -20.48
C ASP A 214 5.56 13.23 -20.52
N ARG A 215 6.62 12.43 -20.64
CA ARG A 215 6.54 10.97 -20.60
C ARG A 215 5.99 10.47 -19.27
N ALA A 216 6.49 10.99 -18.15
CA ALA A 216 6.05 10.62 -16.81
C ALA A 216 4.58 10.98 -16.60
N ALA A 217 4.14 12.18 -17.02
CA ALA A 217 2.74 12.61 -16.90
C ALA A 217 1.77 11.69 -17.66
N GLY A 218 2.18 11.16 -18.82
CA GLY A 218 1.39 10.18 -19.57
C GLY A 218 1.39 8.79 -18.92
N SER A 219 2.55 8.33 -18.48
CA SER A 219 2.76 6.96 -17.97
C SER A 219 2.16 6.73 -16.57
N ILE A 220 2.28 7.70 -15.64
CA ILE A 220 1.88 7.54 -14.24
C ILE A 220 0.35 7.40 -14.06
N ARG A 221 -0.43 7.68 -15.08
CA ARG A 221 -1.89 7.45 -15.09
C ARG A 221 -2.23 5.97 -15.04
N LEU A 222 -1.39 5.10 -15.63
CA LEU A 222 -1.65 3.65 -15.69
C LEU A 222 -1.83 3.01 -14.30
N PRO A 223 -0.92 3.17 -13.33
CA PRO A 223 -1.12 2.63 -12.00
C PRO A 223 -2.21 3.35 -11.21
N MET A 224 -2.58 4.59 -11.56
CA MET A 224 -3.69 5.28 -10.90
C MET A 224 -5.05 4.63 -11.20
N GLU A 225 -5.21 3.93 -12.33
CA GLU A 225 -6.42 3.19 -12.65
C GLU A 225 -6.65 2.00 -11.70
N ASP A 226 -5.58 1.46 -11.12
CA ASP A 226 -5.65 0.35 -10.16
C ASP A 226 -6.30 0.72 -8.82
N TYR A 227 -6.49 2.02 -8.54
CA TYR A 227 -7.24 2.50 -7.37
C TYR A 227 -8.75 2.60 -7.61
N LEU A 228 -9.22 2.42 -8.86
CA LEU A 228 -10.64 2.47 -9.18
C LEU A 228 -11.36 1.22 -8.69
N PRO A 229 -12.68 1.35 -8.30
CA PRO A 229 -13.48 2.57 -8.33
C PRO A 229 -13.37 3.44 -7.06
N ASP A 230 -12.83 2.92 -5.96
CA ASP A 230 -13.02 3.49 -4.63
C ASP A 230 -11.80 3.38 -3.70
N GLY A 231 -10.64 3.11 -4.25
CA GLY A 231 -9.36 3.17 -3.54
C GLY A 231 -8.84 1.87 -2.96
N ALA A 232 -9.53 0.74 -3.12
CA ALA A 232 -9.01 -0.55 -2.70
C ALA A 232 -7.77 -0.92 -3.55
N TYR A 233 -6.59 -0.81 -2.93
CA TYR A 233 -5.34 -1.03 -3.66
C TYR A 233 -5.02 -2.53 -3.78
N PRO A 234 -4.81 -3.06 -4.98
CA PRO A 234 -4.78 -4.50 -5.21
C PRO A 234 -3.60 -5.23 -4.58
N GLU A 235 -2.45 -4.57 -4.43
CA GLU A 235 -1.22 -5.18 -3.90
C GLU A 235 -1.11 -5.12 -2.37
N GLY A 236 -2.11 -4.55 -1.67
CA GLY A 236 -2.16 -4.51 -0.22
C GLY A 236 -1.37 -3.35 0.43
N TYR A 237 -1.33 -3.37 1.76
CA TYR A 237 -0.84 -2.29 2.62
C TYR A 237 0.60 -1.86 2.30
N SER A 238 1.54 -2.80 2.23
CA SER A 238 2.97 -2.48 2.05
C SER A 238 3.25 -1.82 0.69
N TYR A 239 2.62 -2.30 -0.38
CA TYR A 239 2.82 -1.77 -1.72
C TYR A 239 2.04 -0.47 -1.96
N TRP A 240 0.89 -0.29 -1.29
CA TRP A 240 0.26 1.03 -1.23
C TRP A 240 1.25 2.04 -0.63
N GLY A 241 1.83 1.71 0.52
CA GLY A 241 2.83 2.56 1.17
C GLY A 241 3.99 2.92 0.24
N TYR A 242 4.50 1.96 -0.53
CA TYR A 242 5.61 2.19 -1.45
C TYR A 242 5.19 2.97 -2.71
N GLY A 243 4.29 2.42 -3.51
CA GLY A 243 3.90 3.01 -4.79
C GLY A 243 3.20 4.36 -4.63
N THR A 244 2.22 4.44 -3.71
CA THR A 244 1.46 5.66 -3.47
C THR A 244 2.33 6.79 -2.91
N SER A 245 3.29 6.49 -2.01
CA SER A 245 4.18 7.53 -1.49
C SER A 245 5.02 8.16 -2.59
N PHE A 246 5.56 7.37 -3.52
CA PHE A 246 6.30 7.92 -4.65
C PHE A 246 5.41 8.67 -5.64
N ASN A 247 4.17 8.19 -5.86
CA ASN A 247 3.19 8.94 -6.65
C ASN A 247 2.88 10.31 -6.04
N VAL A 248 2.70 10.36 -4.73
CA VAL A 248 2.46 11.61 -3.98
C VAL A 248 3.69 12.53 -4.00
N MET A 249 4.91 11.97 -3.89
CA MET A 249 6.15 12.73 -4.10
C MET A 249 6.16 13.39 -5.48
N TYR A 250 5.85 12.63 -6.54
CA TYR A 250 5.71 13.15 -7.90
C TYR A 250 4.71 14.30 -7.96
N LEU A 251 3.47 14.10 -7.46
CA LEU A 251 2.41 15.12 -7.47
C LEU A 251 2.83 16.39 -6.72
N SER A 252 3.43 16.22 -5.53
CA SER A 252 3.90 17.32 -4.70
C SER A 252 5.01 18.13 -5.38
N ALA A 253 5.97 17.45 -6.02
CA ALA A 253 7.05 18.12 -6.74
C ALA A 253 6.54 18.87 -7.97
N MET A 254 5.64 18.27 -8.74
CA MET A 254 5.04 18.88 -9.94
C MET A 254 4.17 20.09 -9.57
N GLU A 255 3.36 20.00 -8.52
CA GLU A 255 2.54 21.11 -8.02
C GLU A 255 3.42 22.30 -7.60
N LYS A 256 4.55 22.03 -6.92
CA LYS A 256 5.49 23.09 -6.52
C LYS A 256 6.23 23.71 -7.71
N ALA A 257 6.63 22.91 -8.69
CA ALA A 257 7.37 23.39 -9.85
C ALA A 257 6.49 24.19 -10.83
N PHE A 258 5.28 23.71 -11.12
CA PHE A 258 4.38 24.29 -12.13
C PHE A 258 3.22 25.09 -11.53
N GLY A 259 3.08 25.08 -10.19
CA GLY A 259 2.04 25.84 -9.51
C GLY A 259 0.63 25.32 -9.80
N LYS A 260 -0.36 26.23 -9.71
CA LYS A 260 -1.77 25.90 -9.95
C LYS A 260 -2.12 25.51 -11.38
N GLU A 261 -1.19 25.70 -12.32
CA GLU A 261 -1.37 25.28 -13.72
C GLU A 261 -1.17 23.77 -13.89
N TYR A 262 -0.50 23.13 -12.94
CA TYR A 262 -0.43 21.69 -12.88
C TYR A 262 -1.70 21.13 -12.23
N ASP A 263 -2.64 20.71 -13.09
CA ASP A 263 -3.85 20.00 -12.68
C ASP A 263 -3.73 18.52 -13.10
N PRO A 264 -3.19 17.66 -12.23
CA PRO A 264 -3.18 16.24 -12.50
C PRO A 264 -4.62 15.74 -12.52
N GLU A 265 -5.01 15.02 -13.55
CA GLU A 265 -6.28 14.28 -13.56
C GLU A 265 -6.25 13.19 -12.48
N LEU A 266 -6.52 13.57 -11.23
CA LEU A 266 -6.63 12.64 -10.11
C LEU A 266 -8.00 11.96 -10.19
N ASN A 267 -8.01 10.64 -10.37
CA ASN A 267 -9.25 9.91 -10.27
C ASN A 267 -9.72 9.79 -8.82
N GLU A 268 -11.04 9.63 -8.64
CA GLU A 268 -11.63 9.51 -7.30
C GLU A 268 -11.10 8.32 -6.51
N GLY A 269 -10.80 7.20 -7.17
CA GLY A 269 -10.24 6.01 -6.53
C GLY A 269 -8.90 6.31 -5.87
N PHE A 270 -8.00 7.04 -6.55
CA PHE A 270 -6.72 7.43 -5.97
C PHE A 270 -6.92 8.26 -4.69
N LEU A 271 -7.80 9.26 -4.72
CA LEU A 271 -8.07 10.09 -3.53
C LEU A 271 -8.73 9.31 -2.40
N LYS A 272 -9.63 8.38 -2.72
CA LYS A 272 -10.29 7.49 -1.74
C LYS A 272 -9.36 6.42 -1.14
N SER A 273 -8.19 6.21 -1.73
CA SER A 273 -7.26 5.17 -1.26
C SER A 273 -6.65 5.46 0.12
N ALA A 274 -6.65 6.72 0.55
CA ALA A 274 -6.24 7.07 1.91
C ALA A 274 -7.18 6.43 2.95
N SER A 275 -8.50 6.50 2.75
CA SER A 275 -9.45 5.86 3.67
C SER A 275 -9.36 4.32 3.63
N TYR A 276 -8.98 3.73 2.49
CA TYR A 276 -8.65 2.32 2.44
C TYR A 276 -7.46 2.00 3.35
N LEU A 277 -6.33 2.71 3.19
CA LEU A 277 -5.14 2.43 3.99
C LEU A 277 -5.38 2.59 5.48
N GLU A 278 -6.04 3.67 5.90
CA GLU A 278 -6.35 3.92 7.30
C GLU A 278 -7.11 2.77 7.94
N ASN A 279 -8.05 2.16 7.22
CA ASN A 279 -8.83 1.04 7.72
C ASN A 279 -8.08 -0.30 7.73
N MET A 280 -6.92 -0.39 7.07
CA MET A 280 -6.14 -1.64 6.97
C MET A 280 -5.48 -2.07 8.27
N THR A 281 -5.37 -1.20 9.26
CA THR A 281 -4.71 -1.51 10.54
C THR A 281 -5.75 -1.71 11.64
N GLY A 282 -5.64 -2.83 12.36
CA GLY A 282 -6.48 -3.13 13.52
C GLY A 282 -5.99 -2.47 14.81
N PRO A 283 -6.74 -2.61 15.94
CA PRO A 283 -6.38 -2.01 17.23
C PRO A 283 -5.01 -2.45 17.78
N SER A 284 -4.53 -3.64 17.39
CA SER A 284 -3.21 -4.13 17.78
C SER A 284 -2.03 -3.45 17.06
N GLY A 285 -2.29 -2.54 16.10
CA GLY A 285 -1.27 -1.96 15.23
C GLY A 285 -0.78 -2.90 14.12
N ILE A 286 -1.40 -4.07 13.95
CA ILE A 286 -1.08 -5.02 12.88
C ILE A 286 -1.97 -4.75 11.68
N CYS A 287 -1.39 -4.62 10.48
CA CYS A 287 -2.17 -4.41 9.27
C CYS A 287 -2.84 -5.71 8.79
N PHE A 288 -3.86 -5.60 7.94
CA PHE A 288 -4.37 -6.73 7.16
C PHE A 288 -3.38 -7.00 6.02
N ASN A 289 -2.49 -7.94 6.26
CA ASN A 289 -1.29 -8.21 5.46
C ASN A 289 -1.52 -9.25 4.36
N TYR A 290 -2.60 -9.13 3.60
CA TYR A 290 -2.81 -9.97 2.40
C TYR A 290 -1.77 -9.67 1.31
N SER A 291 -1.64 -10.56 0.34
CA SER A 291 -0.65 -10.47 -0.75
C SER A 291 0.79 -10.42 -0.21
N ASP A 292 1.76 -9.97 -1.00
CA ASP A 292 3.17 -9.85 -0.59
C ASP A 292 3.37 -8.69 0.43
N CYS A 293 2.75 -8.80 1.60
CA CYS A 293 2.76 -7.79 2.65
C CYS A 293 3.35 -8.34 3.96
N GLY A 294 4.10 -7.52 4.67
CA GLY A 294 4.55 -7.82 6.04
C GLY A 294 3.44 -7.59 7.07
N ALA A 295 3.54 -8.19 8.26
CA ALA A 295 2.50 -8.13 9.28
C ALA A 295 2.41 -6.79 10.02
N GLY A 296 3.47 -5.99 10.08
CA GLY A 296 3.49 -4.74 10.85
C GLY A 296 2.81 -3.58 10.14
N GLY A 297 2.03 -2.79 10.87
CA GLY A 297 1.70 -1.43 10.46
C GLY A 297 2.91 -0.51 10.61
N SER A 298 2.96 0.58 9.87
CA SER A 298 4.03 1.57 9.93
C SER A 298 3.52 2.94 9.52
N LEU A 299 4.23 3.98 9.96
CA LEU A 299 3.96 5.35 9.54
C LEU A 299 4.01 5.45 8.01
N GLN A 300 2.99 6.06 7.42
CA GLN A 300 2.84 6.21 5.97
C GLN A 300 2.88 7.69 5.57
N PRO A 301 4.03 8.20 5.11
CA PRO A 301 4.19 9.63 4.81
C PRO A 301 3.15 10.20 3.85
N ALA A 302 2.72 9.44 2.84
CA ALA A 302 1.72 9.89 1.87
C ALA A 302 0.39 10.29 2.51
N MET A 303 0.00 9.68 3.65
CA MET A 303 -1.26 9.99 4.34
C MET A 303 -1.36 11.46 4.73
N PHE A 304 -0.23 12.11 5.05
CA PHE A 304 -0.20 13.54 5.40
C PHE A 304 -0.51 14.43 4.20
N TRP A 305 -0.06 14.04 2.99
CA TRP A 305 -0.45 14.73 1.77
C TRP A 305 -1.96 14.58 1.48
N PHE A 306 -2.51 13.36 1.64
CA PHE A 306 -3.94 13.13 1.45
C PHE A 306 -4.78 13.94 2.46
N ALA A 307 -4.40 13.92 3.74
CA ALA A 307 -5.09 14.69 4.77
C ALA A 307 -5.10 16.20 4.45
N GLN A 308 -3.97 16.73 3.98
CA GLN A 308 -3.87 18.13 3.55
C GLN A 308 -4.70 18.38 2.27
N LYS A 309 -4.59 17.52 1.26
CA LYS A 309 -5.26 17.68 -0.04
C LYS A 309 -6.78 17.59 0.08
N LEU A 310 -7.26 16.70 0.94
CA LEU A 310 -8.69 16.47 1.18
C LEU A 310 -9.24 17.35 2.31
N ASN A 311 -8.39 18.06 3.03
CA ASN A 311 -8.73 18.81 4.25
C ASN A 311 -9.46 17.92 5.28
N ASP A 312 -8.95 16.71 5.47
CA ASP A 312 -9.52 15.71 6.36
C ASP A 312 -8.45 15.12 7.30
N PRO A 313 -8.24 15.71 8.48
CA PRO A 313 -7.28 15.20 9.46
C PRO A 313 -7.62 13.81 10.00
N SER A 314 -8.88 13.35 9.90
CA SER A 314 -9.27 12.03 10.42
C SER A 314 -8.54 10.88 9.71
N LEU A 315 -8.07 11.10 8.47
CA LEU A 315 -7.22 10.16 7.72
C LEU A 315 -5.87 9.88 8.39
N LEU A 316 -5.49 10.64 9.40
CA LEU A 316 -4.24 10.46 10.14
C LEU A 316 -4.44 9.76 11.49
N TRP A 317 -5.60 9.17 11.76
CA TRP A 317 -5.87 8.54 13.04
C TRP A 317 -4.88 7.40 13.37
N SER A 318 -4.63 6.52 12.42
CA SER A 318 -3.63 5.45 12.57
C SER A 318 -2.20 6.01 12.60
N GLU A 319 -1.91 7.02 11.78
CA GLU A 319 -0.59 7.66 11.71
C GLU A 319 -0.23 8.38 13.02
N ARG A 320 -1.22 9.00 13.66
CA ARG A 320 -1.08 9.62 14.99
C ARG A 320 -0.56 8.64 16.02
N HIS A 321 -1.01 7.38 15.98
CA HIS A 321 -0.53 6.34 16.89
C HIS A 321 0.98 6.09 16.72
N TYR A 322 1.46 6.02 15.47
CA TYR A 322 2.89 5.83 15.21
C TYR A 322 3.74 7.03 15.62
N LEU A 323 3.23 8.25 15.42
CA LEU A 323 3.92 9.48 15.83
C LEU A 323 4.04 9.61 17.35
N LEU A 324 3.02 9.13 18.10
CA LEU A 324 3.00 9.16 19.56
C LEU A 324 3.73 7.96 20.21
N SER A 325 4.23 7.01 19.41
CA SER A 325 4.91 5.84 19.95
C SER A 325 6.31 6.16 20.46
N ASP A 326 6.80 5.39 21.45
CA ASP A 326 8.17 5.50 21.96
C ASP A 326 9.25 5.10 20.94
N LYS A 327 8.84 4.61 19.78
CA LYS A 327 9.73 4.19 18.68
C LYS A 327 9.43 5.02 17.45
N PRO A 328 10.10 6.19 17.29
CA PRO A 328 9.93 7.01 16.10
C PRO A 328 10.25 6.23 14.82
N SER A 329 9.50 6.50 13.78
CA SER A 329 9.73 5.89 12.47
C SER A 329 10.99 6.47 11.84
N ASN A 330 11.88 5.60 11.38
CA ASN A 330 13.08 6.00 10.60
C ASN A 330 12.79 5.88 9.09
N ASP A 331 11.59 6.30 8.66
CA ASP A 331 11.21 6.27 7.25
C ASP A 331 12.03 7.29 6.44
N ARG A 332 12.48 6.88 5.24
CA ARG A 332 13.33 7.73 4.37
C ARG A 332 12.63 8.98 3.86
N LEU A 333 11.29 9.04 3.91
CA LEU A 333 10.48 10.17 3.50
C LEU A 333 9.98 11.01 4.68
N LEU A 334 10.46 10.78 5.92
CA LEU A 334 9.99 11.47 7.13
C LEU A 334 10.02 13.01 7.01
N PRO A 335 11.01 13.67 6.37
CA PRO A 335 10.96 15.13 6.19
C PRO A 335 9.74 15.61 5.39
N ALA A 336 9.19 14.78 4.49
CA ALA A 336 7.99 15.12 3.73
C ALA A 336 6.74 15.24 4.61
N ILE A 337 6.67 14.47 5.71
CA ILE A 337 5.57 14.55 6.68
C ILE A 337 5.45 15.97 7.23
N LEU A 338 6.57 16.56 7.65
CA LEU A 338 6.57 17.92 8.18
C LEU A 338 6.16 18.98 7.14
N ILE A 339 6.52 18.75 5.87
CA ILE A 339 6.12 19.63 4.77
C ILE A 339 4.60 19.54 4.54
N TRP A 340 4.05 18.33 4.50
CA TRP A 340 2.62 18.10 4.24
C TRP A 340 1.73 18.35 5.46
N SER A 341 2.25 18.27 6.68
CA SER A 341 1.51 18.62 7.91
C SER A 341 1.44 20.12 8.17
N ASN A 342 2.01 20.96 7.30
CA ASN A 342 2.00 22.40 7.51
C ASN A 342 0.58 22.95 7.57
N GLY A 343 0.22 23.56 8.71
CA GLY A 343 -1.12 24.05 9.01
C GLY A 343 -2.05 23.05 9.72
N MET A 344 -1.56 21.85 10.06
CA MET A 344 -2.29 20.87 10.87
C MET A 344 -1.69 20.76 12.27
N ALA A 345 -2.55 20.59 13.27
CA ALA A 345 -2.14 20.24 14.63
C ALA A 345 -2.51 18.78 14.93
N ILE A 346 -1.70 18.10 15.75
CA ILE A 346 -1.97 16.70 16.14
C ILE A 346 -3.34 16.55 16.84
N ASN A 347 -3.80 17.59 17.53
CA ASN A 347 -5.09 17.58 18.22
C ASN A 347 -6.29 17.75 17.29
N ASP A 348 -6.08 18.11 16.03
CA ASP A 348 -7.14 18.15 15.01
C ASP A 348 -7.48 16.76 14.46
N ILE A 349 -6.60 15.78 14.73
CA ILE A 349 -6.75 14.39 14.30
C ILE A 349 -7.77 13.70 15.21
N THR A 350 -8.97 13.46 14.68
CA THR A 350 -10.07 12.77 15.35
C THR A 350 -10.32 11.40 14.71
N PRO A 351 -10.94 10.45 15.43
CA PRO A 351 -11.25 9.16 14.81
C PRO A 351 -12.24 9.32 13.66
N PRO A 352 -12.16 8.47 12.63
CA PRO A 352 -13.16 8.42 11.57
C PRO A 352 -14.57 8.16 12.09
N ALA A 353 -15.57 8.71 11.40
CA ALA A 353 -16.97 8.61 11.83
C ALA A 353 -17.67 7.30 11.43
N TYR A 354 -16.97 6.39 10.75
CA TYR A 354 -17.55 5.15 10.22
C TYR A 354 -16.78 3.92 10.74
N ASN A 355 -17.48 2.80 10.86
CA ASN A 355 -16.95 1.53 11.39
C ASN A 355 -16.83 0.43 10.33
N ILE A 356 -17.21 0.69 9.11
CA ILE A 356 -17.04 -0.21 7.96
C ILE A 356 -16.52 0.56 6.76
N ARG A 357 -15.56 -0.04 6.09
CA ARG A 357 -15.07 0.39 4.78
C ARG A 357 -15.09 -0.82 3.84
N VAL A 358 -15.81 -0.70 2.74
CA VAL A 358 -15.79 -1.70 1.67
C VAL A 358 -15.18 -1.04 0.44
N GLY A 359 -14.16 -1.66 -0.11
CA GLY A 359 -13.52 -1.24 -1.35
C GLY A 359 -13.69 -2.33 -2.40
N GLN A 360 -14.01 -1.91 -3.61
CA GLN A 360 -14.15 -2.77 -4.78
C GLN A 360 -12.86 -2.74 -5.62
N GLY A 361 -12.89 -3.20 -6.85
CA GLY A 361 -11.74 -3.20 -7.74
C GLY A 361 -11.11 -4.58 -7.92
N LYS A 362 -9.81 -4.63 -8.25
CA LYS A 362 -9.12 -5.89 -8.55
C LYS A 362 -9.01 -6.83 -7.34
N ASN A 363 -8.85 -6.27 -6.14
CA ASN A 363 -8.87 -6.99 -4.86
C ASN A 363 -9.83 -6.29 -3.91
N PRO A 364 -11.15 -6.60 -3.98
CA PRO A 364 -12.13 -6.08 -3.04
C PRO A 364 -11.79 -6.47 -1.61
N VAL A 365 -12.00 -5.53 -0.69
CA VAL A 365 -11.83 -5.76 0.75
C VAL A 365 -13.00 -5.17 1.52
N ALA A 366 -13.36 -5.81 2.64
CA ALA A 366 -14.23 -5.25 3.64
C ALA A 366 -13.49 -5.17 4.97
N LEU A 367 -13.46 -4.00 5.57
CA LEU A 367 -12.74 -3.67 6.79
C LEU A 367 -13.76 -3.15 7.79
N MET A 368 -13.94 -3.88 8.89
CA MET A 368 -14.98 -3.64 9.88
C MET A 368 -14.37 -3.53 11.28
N ARG A 369 -14.88 -2.63 12.10
CA ARG A 369 -14.46 -2.48 13.50
C ARG A 369 -15.59 -2.01 14.39
N THR A 370 -15.52 -2.35 15.68
CA THR A 370 -16.52 -1.88 16.65
C THR A 370 -16.19 -0.51 17.22
N SER A 371 -14.92 -0.11 17.21
CA SER A 371 -14.47 1.21 17.67
C SER A 371 -13.11 1.55 17.08
N TRP A 372 -12.84 2.84 16.90
CA TRP A 372 -11.53 3.38 16.57
C TRP A 372 -10.66 3.67 17.81
N GLU A 373 -11.29 3.97 18.94
CA GLU A 373 -10.60 4.44 20.15
C GLU A 373 -10.36 3.32 21.18
N ASN A 374 -11.18 2.26 21.14
CA ASN A 374 -11.07 1.17 22.10
C ASN A 374 -9.98 0.16 21.66
N PRO A 375 -8.89 -0.01 22.41
CA PRO A 375 -7.84 -0.98 22.08
C PRO A 375 -8.32 -2.44 22.11
N ASP A 376 -9.42 -2.72 22.80
CA ASP A 376 -10.05 -4.05 22.87
C ASP A 376 -11.12 -4.27 21.77
N ALA A 377 -11.30 -3.31 20.85
CA ALA A 377 -12.30 -3.40 19.79
C ALA A 377 -12.12 -4.66 18.93
N ILE A 378 -13.23 -5.17 18.41
CA ILE A 378 -13.19 -6.19 17.37
C ILE A 378 -12.85 -5.50 16.03
N PHE A 379 -11.89 -6.07 15.32
CA PHE A 379 -11.55 -5.72 13.95
C PHE A 379 -11.59 -6.96 13.08
N VAL A 380 -12.16 -6.81 11.89
CA VAL A 380 -12.23 -7.88 10.86
C VAL A 380 -11.87 -7.28 9.51
N GLY A 381 -10.92 -7.91 8.83
CA GLY A 381 -10.65 -7.68 7.42
C GLY A 381 -11.03 -8.91 6.61
N LEU A 382 -11.85 -8.77 5.56
CA LEU A 382 -12.20 -9.81 4.59
C LEU A 382 -11.65 -9.40 3.22
N LYS A 383 -10.99 -10.32 2.52
CA LYS A 383 -10.47 -10.13 1.17
C LYS A 383 -11.24 -10.95 0.15
N GLY A 384 -11.65 -10.31 -0.93
CA GLY A 384 -12.09 -10.95 -2.18
C GLY A 384 -10.97 -11.00 -3.22
N GLY A 385 -11.28 -10.70 -4.47
CA GLY A 385 -10.35 -10.52 -5.58
C GLY A 385 -9.85 -11.79 -6.24
N SER A 386 -8.67 -11.70 -6.83
CA SER A 386 -8.10 -12.76 -7.67
C SER A 386 -6.65 -13.06 -7.29
N PRO A 387 -6.22 -14.34 -7.30
CA PRO A 387 -4.82 -14.70 -7.20
C PRO A 387 -3.92 -14.14 -8.31
N SER A 388 -4.50 -13.81 -9.48
CA SER A 388 -3.76 -13.32 -10.66
C SER A 388 -3.26 -11.88 -10.56
N VAL A 389 -3.62 -11.16 -9.51
CA VAL A 389 -3.18 -9.78 -9.29
C VAL A 389 -1.68 -9.77 -8.97
N ASN A 390 -0.99 -8.71 -9.41
CA ASN A 390 0.43 -8.55 -9.08
C ASN A 390 0.67 -8.69 -7.57
N HIS A 391 1.71 -9.44 -7.17
CA HIS A 391 1.99 -9.82 -5.78
C HIS A 391 0.87 -10.62 -5.07
N GLY A 392 -0.13 -11.12 -5.81
CA GLY A 392 -1.27 -11.86 -5.25
C GLY A 392 -0.87 -13.19 -4.61
N HIS A 393 -1.68 -13.61 -3.63
CA HIS A 393 -1.69 -14.97 -3.07
C HIS A 393 -3.01 -15.67 -3.43
N MET A 394 -3.08 -16.97 -3.23
CA MET A 394 -4.33 -17.74 -3.30
C MET A 394 -5.11 -17.60 -1.99
N ASP A 395 -5.56 -16.40 -1.71
CA ASP A 395 -6.15 -15.97 -0.44
C ASP A 395 -7.56 -15.34 -0.59
N ALA A 396 -8.20 -15.55 -1.75
CA ALA A 396 -9.57 -15.08 -1.96
C ALA A 396 -10.53 -15.71 -0.94
N GLY A 397 -11.35 -14.88 -0.27
CA GLY A 397 -12.18 -15.26 0.86
C GLY A 397 -11.45 -15.34 2.20
N SER A 398 -10.16 -15.04 2.27
CA SER A 398 -9.40 -15.00 3.53
C SER A 398 -9.78 -13.81 4.39
N PHE A 399 -9.59 -13.96 5.70
CA PHE A 399 -9.88 -12.92 6.67
C PHE A 399 -8.85 -12.87 7.80
N VAL A 400 -8.79 -11.72 8.45
CA VAL A 400 -8.12 -11.54 9.75
C VAL A 400 -9.13 -11.08 10.79
N MET A 401 -8.85 -11.36 12.06
CA MET A 401 -9.70 -10.94 13.18
C MET A 401 -8.87 -10.57 14.39
N GLU A 402 -9.21 -9.45 15.00
CA GLU A 402 -8.72 -9.01 16.31
C GLU A 402 -9.86 -8.84 17.28
N ALA A 403 -9.57 -9.03 18.55
CA ALA A 403 -10.43 -8.67 19.67
C ALA A 403 -9.58 -8.64 20.95
N ASN A 404 -9.92 -7.77 21.89
CA ASN A 404 -9.22 -7.63 23.17
C ASN A 404 -7.70 -7.37 22.99
N GLY A 405 -7.34 -6.57 21.97
CA GLY A 405 -5.95 -6.24 21.64
C GLY A 405 -5.12 -7.40 21.04
N VAL A 406 -5.74 -8.54 20.70
CA VAL A 406 -5.06 -9.74 20.19
C VAL A 406 -5.49 -10.06 18.76
N ARG A 407 -4.53 -10.34 17.84
CA ARG A 407 -4.77 -10.90 16.51
C ARG A 407 -5.00 -12.42 16.65
N TRP A 408 -6.26 -12.85 16.50
CA TRP A 408 -6.70 -14.25 16.65
C TRP A 408 -6.64 -15.02 15.34
N ALA A 409 -7.20 -14.46 14.28
CA ALA A 409 -7.04 -14.96 12.92
C ALA A 409 -5.98 -14.12 12.22
N MET A 410 -4.91 -14.74 11.76
CA MET A 410 -3.75 -14.06 11.19
C MET A 410 -3.49 -14.48 9.75
N ASP A 411 -2.60 -13.77 9.08
CA ASP A 411 -1.99 -14.12 7.81
C ASP A 411 -0.46 -14.18 7.98
N LEU A 412 0.21 -15.09 7.27
CA LEU A 412 1.66 -15.21 7.30
C LEU A 412 2.36 -14.12 6.48
N GLY A 413 1.62 -13.52 5.56
CA GLY A 413 2.17 -12.53 4.64
C GLY A 413 3.26 -13.08 3.73
N MET A 414 4.14 -12.19 3.27
CA MET A 414 5.18 -12.50 2.32
C MET A 414 6.35 -13.30 2.91
N GLN A 415 7.13 -13.88 2.02
CA GLN A 415 8.48 -14.39 2.27
C GLN A 415 9.51 -13.51 1.54
N ASN A 416 10.73 -13.44 2.08
CA ASN A 416 11.82 -12.67 1.47
C ASN A 416 12.13 -13.17 0.04
N TYR A 417 12.02 -12.29 -0.95
CA TYR A 417 12.22 -12.64 -2.36
C TYR A 417 13.63 -13.14 -2.66
N ASN A 418 14.65 -12.50 -2.07
CA ASN A 418 16.03 -12.92 -2.32
C ASN A 418 16.28 -14.37 -1.86
N SER A 419 15.63 -14.83 -0.77
CA SER A 419 15.75 -16.21 -0.32
C SER A 419 15.13 -17.20 -1.32
N LEU A 420 13.98 -16.87 -1.90
CA LEU A 420 13.30 -17.69 -2.90
C LEU A 420 14.03 -17.69 -4.25
N GLU A 421 14.45 -16.51 -4.72
CA GLU A 421 15.18 -16.35 -5.98
C GLU A 421 16.55 -17.05 -5.92
N THR A 422 17.26 -16.98 -4.79
CA THR A 422 18.55 -17.66 -4.58
C THR A 422 18.38 -19.18 -4.58
N ALA A 423 17.24 -19.67 -4.09
CA ALA A 423 16.88 -21.09 -4.15
C ALA A 423 16.41 -21.54 -5.53
N GLY A 424 16.28 -20.63 -6.50
CA GLY A 424 15.89 -20.93 -7.88
C GLY A 424 14.37 -21.07 -8.10
N VAL A 425 13.56 -20.55 -7.18
CA VAL A 425 12.09 -20.55 -7.33
C VAL A 425 11.67 -19.58 -8.43
N ASP A 426 10.85 -20.04 -9.38
CA ASP A 426 10.22 -19.19 -10.40
C ASP A 426 9.06 -18.38 -9.78
N LEU A 427 9.45 -17.40 -8.97
CA LEU A 427 8.58 -16.64 -8.07
C LEU A 427 7.56 -15.77 -8.82
N TRP A 428 7.92 -15.25 -9.99
CA TRP A 428 7.13 -14.23 -10.71
C TRP A 428 6.19 -14.82 -11.76
N ASN A 429 6.15 -16.13 -11.87
CA ASN A 429 5.23 -16.85 -12.75
C ASN A 429 3.88 -17.03 -12.06
N MET A 430 2.87 -16.30 -12.52
CA MET A 430 1.51 -16.32 -11.96
C MET A 430 0.58 -17.37 -12.63
N SER A 431 1.10 -18.27 -13.46
CA SER A 431 0.27 -19.32 -14.07
C SER A 431 -0.21 -20.36 -13.04
N GLN A 432 -1.34 -21.05 -13.31
CA GLN A 432 -2.03 -21.94 -12.36
C GLN A 432 -1.13 -22.97 -11.66
N ASN A 433 -0.17 -23.54 -12.34
CA ASN A 433 0.68 -24.61 -11.81
C ASN A 433 2.14 -24.16 -11.64
N SER A 434 2.38 -22.88 -11.40
CA SER A 434 3.72 -22.33 -11.22
C SER A 434 4.28 -22.63 -9.83
N GLN A 435 5.61 -22.56 -9.72
CA GLN A 435 6.32 -22.72 -8.43
C GLN A 435 5.95 -21.66 -7.40
N ARG A 436 5.44 -20.50 -7.81
CA ARG A 436 4.93 -19.49 -6.86
C ARG A 436 3.94 -20.11 -5.87
N TRP A 437 3.05 -20.96 -6.35
CA TRP A 437 2.01 -21.57 -5.55
C TRP A 437 2.48 -22.79 -4.72
N GLU A 438 3.70 -23.23 -4.92
CA GLU A 438 4.37 -24.22 -4.07
C GLU A 438 4.94 -23.57 -2.80
N VAL A 439 5.23 -22.25 -2.82
CA VAL A 439 5.67 -21.50 -1.64
C VAL A 439 4.58 -21.57 -0.57
N PHE A 440 4.94 -22.06 0.61
CA PHE A 440 4.01 -22.39 1.69
C PHE A 440 3.04 -21.25 2.03
N ARG A 441 3.53 -20.00 2.05
CA ARG A 441 2.74 -18.83 2.43
C ARG A 441 1.85 -18.27 1.34
N TYR A 442 1.94 -18.75 0.09
CA TYR A 442 1.32 -18.12 -1.08
C TYR A 442 0.08 -18.87 -1.60
N ASN A 443 -0.18 -20.07 -1.08
CA ASN A 443 -1.32 -20.88 -1.49
C ASN A 443 -2.45 -20.91 -0.45
N ASN A 444 -3.65 -21.35 -0.87
CA ASN A 444 -4.85 -21.35 -0.04
C ASN A 444 -4.85 -22.37 1.12
N PHE A 445 -3.82 -23.22 1.23
CA PHE A 445 -3.80 -24.23 2.29
C PHE A 445 -3.52 -23.65 3.68
N VAL A 446 -2.96 -22.43 3.74
CA VAL A 446 -2.56 -21.78 5.00
C VAL A 446 -3.31 -20.48 5.27
N HIS A 447 -4.03 -19.94 4.30
CA HIS A 447 -4.86 -18.76 4.50
C HIS A 447 -6.19 -19.12 5.18
N ASN A 448 -6.87 -18.15 5.81
CA ASN A 448 -8.17 -18.32 6.46
C ASN A 448 -9.31 -18.39 5.41
N THR A 449 -9.16 -19.26 4.43
CA THR A 449 -10.12 -19.52 3.37
C THR A 449 -10.39 -21.03 3.24
N LEU A 450 -11.18 -21.44 2.25
CA LEU A 450 -11.48 -22.85 2.04
C LEU A 450 -10.35 -23.57 1.29
N THR A 451 -10.21 -24.85 1.57
CA THR A 451 -9.48 -25.77 0.71
C THR A 451 -10.47 -26.85 0.24
N VAL A 452 -10.65 -26.98 -1.07
CA VAL A 452 -11.58 -27.95 -1.67
C VAL A 452 -10.77 -29.05 -2.35
N ASN A 453 -11.04 -30.31 -1.97
CA ASN A 453 -10.36 -31.51 -2.50
C ASN A 453 -8.81 -31.46 -2.44
N GLY A 454 -8.24 -30.67 -1.53
CA GLY A 454 -6.80 -30.48 -1.43
C GLY A 454 -6.18 -29.75 -2.65
N LYS A 455 -6.99 -28.99 -3.41
CA LYS A 455 -6.54 -28.26 -4.59
C LYS A 455 -6.27 -26.79 -4.30
N LEU A 456 -5.48 -26.19 -5.18
CA LEU A 456 -5.23 -24.76 -5.25
C LEU A 456 -6.48 -24.00 -5.73
N GLN A 457 -6.61 -22.73 -5.34
CA GLN A 457 -7.59 -21.82 -5.94
C GLN A 457 -7.29 -21.62 -7.44
N VAL A 458 -8.35 -21.36 -8.22
CA VAL A 458 -8.20 -21.07 -9.65
C VAL A 458 -7.67 -19.65 -9.83
N VAL A 459 -6.49 -19.52 -10.44
CA VAL A 459 -5.73 -18.26 -10.54
C VAL A 459 -6.53 -17.14 -11.21
N ASP A 460 -7.22 -17.41 -12.31
CA ASP A 460 -8.04 -16.43 -13.04
C ASP A 460 -9.47 -16.28 -12.49
N GLY A 461 -9.77 -16.93 -11.35
CA GLY A 461 -11.00 -16.72 -10.62
C GLY A 461 -11.04 -15.34 -9.96
N TYR A 462 -12.24 -14.77 -9.79
CA TYR A 462 -12.46 -13.50 -9.13
C TYR A 462 -13.58 -13.58 -8.11
N ALA A 463 -13.35 -13.10 -6.91
CA ALA A 463 -14.28 -13.10 -5.79
C ALA A 463 -14.75 -11.67 -5.47
N PRO A 464 -15.93 -11.23 -5.98
CA PRO A 464 -16.49 -9.92 -5.66
C PRO A 464 -17.07 -9.88 -4.25
N ILE A 465 -17.08 -8.70 -3.60
CA ILE A 465 -17.95 -8.44 -2.45
C ILE A 465 -19.34 -8.11 -2.99
N THR A 466 -20.31 -8.95 -2.69
CA THR A 466 -21.68 -8.91 -3.26
C THR A 466 -22.72 -8.30 -2.32
N GLY A 467 -22.36 -8.03 -1.08
CA GLY A 467 -23.21 -7.39 -0.09
C GLY A 467 -22.45 -7.01 1.15
N PHE A 468 -22.89 -5.94 1.80
CA PHE A 468 -22.35 -5.51 3.09
C PHE A 468 -23.39 -4.66 3.82
N SER A 469 -23.21 -4.49 5.12
CA SER A 469 -23.98 -3.53 5.92
C SER A 469 -23.17 -2.95 7.07
N GLY A 470 -23.32 -1.63 7.25
CA GLY A 470 -22.84 -0.87 8.39
C GLY A 470 -23.87 -0.73 9.53
N GLN A 471 -24.98 -1.48 9.49
CA GLN A 471 -26.03 -1.36 10.49
C GLN A 471 -25.55 -1.78 11.88
N HIS A 472 -25.90 -0.96 12.88
CA HIS A 472 -25.64 -1.29 14.27
C HIS A 472 -26.29 -2.64 14.65
N GLY A 473 -25.54 -3.46 15.37
CA GLY A 473 -25.92 -4.80 15.77
C GLY A 473 -25.46 -5.89 14.80
N MET A 474 -25.16 -5.60 13.52
CA MET A 474 -24.60 -6.57 12.59
C MET A 474 -23.80 -5.91 11.45
N LEU A 475 -22.57 -5.51 11.72
CA LEU A 475 -21.64 -5.14 10.66
C LEU A 475 -21.29 -6.40 9.87
N ASN A 476 -21.43 -6.39 8.54
CA ASN A 476 -21.16 -7.60 7.77
C ASN A 476 -20.66 -7.32 6.36
N ALA A 477 -20.01 -8.32 5.77
CA ALA A 477 -19.68 -8.36 4.35
C ALA A 477 -19.81 -9.78 3.81
N ILE A 478 -20.22 -9.88 2.54
CA ILE A 478 -20.47 -11.14 1.82
C ILE A 478 -19.66 -11.11 0.53
N THR A 479 -18.87 -12.16 0.29
CA THR A 479 -18.10 -12.36 -0.94
C THR A 479 -18.52 -13.64 -1.64
N ASP A 480 -18.66 -13.58 -2.98
CA ASP A 480 -18.86 -14.75 -3.82
C ASP A 480 -17.52 -15.32 -4.26
N ILE A 481 -17.14 -16.44 -3.67
CA ILE A 481 -15.88 -17.14 -3.94
C ILE A 481 -16.04 -18.30 -4.94
N THR A 482 -17.16 -18.38 -5.63
CA THR A 482 -17.46 -19.47 -6.58
C THR A 482 -16.38 -19.60 -7.65
N ALA A 483 -15.96 -18.49 -8.26
CA ALA A 483 -15.06 -18.51 -9.40
C ALA A 483 -13.66 -19.07 -9.05
N VAL A 484 -13.20 -18.91 -7.81
CA VAL A 484 -11.90 -19.45 -7.37
C VAL A 484 -11.98 -20.94 -6.97
N TYR A 485 -13.20 -21.53 -6.88
CA TYR A 485 -13.44 -22.95 -6.61
C TYR A 485 -14.31 -23.62 -7.71
N ARG A 486 -14.49 -23.00 -8.87
CA ARG A 486 -15.42 -23.43 -9.93
C ARG A 486 -15.17 -24.84 -10.48
N GLU A 487 -13.96 -25.39 -10.29
CA GLU A 487 -13.68 -26.78 -10.71
C GLU A 487 -14.42 -27.83 -9.88
N ASP A 488 -14.68 -27.52 -8.60
CA ASP A 488 -15.24 -28.49 -7.65
C ASP A 488 -16.60 -28.05 -7.07
N LEU A 489 -16.87 -26.73 -7.04
CA LEU A 489 -18.09 -26.16 -6.47
C LEU A 489 -18.93 -25.46 -7.54
N LYS A 490 -20.24 -25.70 -7.52
CA LYS A 490 -21.23 -25.00 -8.33
C LYS A 490 -21.49 -23.60 -7.79
N SER A 491 -21.45 -23.44 -6.46
CA SER A 491 -21.51 -22.16 -5.78
C SER A 491 -20.76 -22.20 -4.46
N ALA A 492 -20.15 -21.07 -4.09
CA ALA A 492 -19.54 -20.88 -2.78
C ALA A 492 -19.61 -19.40 -2.41
N THR A 493 -20.29 -19.10 -1.31
CA THR A 493 -20.44 -17.72 -0.81
C THR A 493 -20.02 -17.69 0.64
N ARG A 494 -19.17 -16.72 1.00
CA ARG A 494 -18.70 -16.48 2.36
C ARG A 494 -19.24 -15.16 2.88
N GLY A 495 -19.82 -15.19 4.08
CA GLY A 495 -20.14 -13.99 4.86
C GLY A 495 -19.35 -13.94 6.14
N ILE A 496 -18.94 -12.74 6.53
CA ILE A 496 -18.35 -12.47 7.84
C ILE A 496 -19.12 -11.32 8.48
N ALA A 497 -19.49 -11.47 9.75
CA ALA A 497 -20.22 -10.46 10.49
C ALA A 497 -19.65 -10.27 11.91
N ILE A 498 -19.64 -9.00 12.36
CA ILE A 498 -19.49 -8.64 13.78
C ILE A 498 -20.91 -8.44 14.33
N VAL A 499 -21.28 -9.20 15.35
CA VAL A 499 -22.63 -9.17 15.92
C VAL A 499 -22.61 -8.50 17.28
N ASP A 500 -23.48 -7.49 17.45
CA ASP A 500 -23.69 -6.72 18.69
C ASP A 500 -22.40 -6.22 19.33
N ASP A 501 -21.35 -5.97 18.53
CA ASP A 501 -20.01 -5.59 18.97
C ASP A 501 -19.34 -6.60 19.91
N ARG A 502 -19.77 -7.87 19.89
CA ARG A 502 -19.37 -8.89 20.88
C ARG A 502 -18.66 -10.10 20.30
N TYR A 503 -19.04 -10.56 19.10
CA TYR A 503 -18.44 -11.75 18.49
C TYR A 503 -18.52 -11.71 16.97
N VAL A 504 -17.78 -12.65 16.35
CA VAL A 504 -17.70 -12.75 14.88
C VAL A 504 -18.34 -14.04 14.41
N ILE A 505 -19.11 -13.97 13.32
CA ILE A 505 -19.62 -15.13 12.57
C ILE A 505 -18.82 -15.22 11.26
N VAL A 506 -18.34 -16.43 10.93
CA VAL A 506 -17.85 -16.79 9.58
C VAL A 506 -18.78 -17.87 9.04
N ARG A 507 -19.55 -17.53 8.01
CA ARG A 507 -20.54 -18.42 7.40
C ARG A 507 -20.21 -18.67 5.93
N ASP A 508 -20.11 -19.96 5.56
CA ASP A 508 -19.97 -20.39 4.17
C ASP A 508 -21.22 -21.15 3.73
N GLU A 509 -21.80 -20.80 2.59
CA GLU A 509 -22.89 -21.51 1.94
C GLU A 509 -22.40 -22.06 0.60
N LEU A 510 -22.42 -23.38 0.45
CA LEU A 510 -21.77 -24.11 -0.64
C LEU A 510 -22.75 -25.01 -1.38
N GLU A 511 -22.51 -25.24 -2.68
CA GLU A 511 -23.14 -26.32 -3.47
C GLU A 511 -22.04 -27.01 -4.27
N THR A 512 -21.91 -28.33 -4.13
CA THR A 512 -20.93 -29.14 -4.88
C THR A 512 -21.39 -29.33 -6.34
N ASN A 513 -20.42 -29.57 -7.22
CA ASN A 513 -20.64 -30.01 -8.60
C ASN A 513 -21.15 -31.46 -8.62
N GLU A 514 -21.01 -32.14 -9.76
CA GLU A 514 -21.48 -33.53 -9.98
C GLU A 514 -20.66 -34.57 -9.18
N ASN A 515 -19.63 -34.17 -8.45
CA ASN A 515 -18.78 -35.04 -7.65
C ASN A 515 -18.89 -34.67 -6.17
N GLU A 516 -18.64 -35.67 -5.30
CA GLU A 516 -18.41 -35.45 -3.88
C GLU A 516 -17.15 -34.55 -3.69
N SER A 517 -17.23 -33.61 -2.77
CA SER A 517 -16.09 -32.75 -2.43
C SER A 517 -15.76 -32.77 -0.95
N VAL A 518 -14.46 -32.84 -0.65
CA VAL A 518 -13.93 -32.67 0.71
C VAL A 518 -13.61 -31.20 0.91
N ILE A 519 -14.30 -30.58 1.87
CA ILE A 519 -14.14 -29.16 2.21
C ILE A 519 -13.39 -29.05 3.52
N ARG A 520 -12.27 -28.36 3.51
CA ARG A 520 -11.52 -27.96 4.70
C ARG A 520 -11.79 -26.50 4.99
N TRP A 521 -12.21 -26.22 6.22
CA TRP A 521 -12.25 -24.89 6.81
C TRP A 521 -11.15 -24.78 7.85
N ASN A 522 -10.33 -23.72 7.82
CA ASN A 522 -9.30 -23.51 8.83
C ASN A 522 -9.13 -22.03 9.21
N LEU A 523 -8.61 -21.82 10.40
CA LEU A 523 -8.18 -20.57 10.97
C LEU A 523 -6.71 -20.69 11.35
N LEU A 524 -5.86 -19.85 10.79
CA LEU A 524 -4.45 -19.73 11.13
C LEU A 524 -4.30 -18.79 12.33
N THR A 525 -3.56 -19.23 13.33
CA THR A 525 -3.37 -18.47 14.57
C THR A 525 -1.98 -18.68 15.17
N SER A 526 -1.55 -17.71 15.97
CA SER A 526 -0.38 -17.84 16.87
C SER A 526 -0.79 -18.05 18.33
N ALA A 527 -2.07 -18.33 18.59
CA ALA A 527 -2.55 -18.70 19.92
C ALA A 527 -2.31 -20.18 20.21
N ASP A 528 -2.23 -20.53 21.48
CA ASP A 528 -2.29 -21.91 21.94
C ASP A 528 -3.72 -22.44 21.75
N VAL A 529 -3.87 -23.52 20.99
CA VAL A 529 -5.17 -24.11 20.64
C VAL A 529 -5.41 -25.37 21.45
N THR A 530 -6.51 -25.42 22.22
CA THR A 530 -6.98 -26.59 22.92
C THR A 530 -8.38 -26.98 22.42
N ILE A 531 -8.53 -28.18 21.85
CA ILE A 531 -9.83 -28.71 21.43
C ILE A 531 -10.57 -29.19 22.70
N THR A 532 -11.66 -28.50 23.06
CA THR A 532 -12.43 -28.73 24.28
C THR A 532 -13.68 -29.57 24.04
N GLY A 533 -14.07 -29.77 22.79
CA GLY A 533 -15.21 -30.58 22.37
C GLY A 533 -15.12 -30.97 20.90
N ASN A 534 -16.09 -31.70 20.39
CA ASN A 534 -16.09 -32.08 18.96
C ASN A 534 -16.16 -30.86 18.04
N ASN A 535 -16.88 -29.80 18.46
CA ASN A 535 -17.15 -28.61 17.68
C ASN A 535 -16.65 -27.32 18.36
N THR A 536 -15.87 -27.44 19.44
CA THR A 536 -15.35 -26.28 20.19
C THR A 536 -13.86 -26.39 20.44
N ALA A 537 -13.16 -25.26 20.29
CA ALA A 537 -11.76 -25.10 20.68
C ALA A 537 -11.59 -23.79 21.45
N GLU A 538 -10.72 -23.77 22.43
CA GLU A 538 -10.26 -22.60 23.16
C GLU A 538 -8.91 -22.17 22.59
N LEU A 539 -8.77 -20.90 22.24
CA LEU A 539 -7.54 -20.26 21.81
C LEU A 539 -7.08 -19.33 22.94
N VAL A 540 -5.83 -19.44 23.35
CA VAL A 540 -5.24 -18.61 24.41
C VAL A 540 -4.01 -17.90 23.90
N LYS A 541 -3.96 -16.58 24.05
CA LYS A 541 -2.80 -15.76 23.71
C LYS A 541 -2.74 -14.54 24.60
N GLU A 542 -1.54 -14.21 25.09
CA GLU A 542 -1.30 -13.01 25.93
C GLU A 542 -2.25 -12.92 27.16
N GLY A 543 -2.60 -14.08 27.73
CA GLY A 543 -3.52 -14.18 28.88
C GLY A 543 -5.00 -13.94 28.54
N LYS A 544 -5.34 -13.71 27.27
CA LYS A 544 -6.71 -13.55 26.77
C LYS A 544 -7.21 -14.85 26.16
N LYS A 545 -8.53 -14.97 26.00
CA LYS A 545 -9.20 -16.17 25.47
C LYS A 545 -10.14 -15.83 24.33
N LEU A 546 -10.21 -16.76 23.36
CA LEU A 546 -11.23 -16.79 22.32
C LEU A 546 -11.76 -18.22 22.19
N VAL A 547 -13.07 -18.38 22.09
CA VAL A 547 -13.69 -19.68 21.79
C VAL A 547 -14.07 -19.74 20.32
N MET A 548 -13.55 -20.72 19.61
CA MET A 548 -14.00 -21.10 18.29
C MET A 548 -15.06 -22.19 18.43
N LYS A 549 -16.28 -21.93 17.93
CA LYS A 549 -17.41 -22.86 18.01
C LYS A 549 -18.02 -23.06 16.62
N VAL A 550 -18.08 -24.31 16.16
CA VAL A 550 -18.79 -24.69 14.93
C VAL A 550 -20.23 -25.01 15.27
N THR A 551 -21.18 -24.31 14.68
CA THR A 551 -22.62 -24.53 14.85
C THR A 551 -23.24 -25.30 13.67
N GLU A 552 -22.67 -25.16 12.50
CA GLU A 552 -23.00 -25.93 11.29
C GLU A 552 -21.73 -26.39 10.58
N PRO A 553 -21.63 -27.65 10.16
CA PRO A 553 -22.61 -28.72 10.40
C PRO A 553 -22.60 -29.19 11.88
N ALA A 554 -23.75 -29.69 12.36
CA ALA A 554 -23.90 -30.11 13.74
C ALA A 554 -22.97 -31.28 14.14
N LYS A 555 -22.56 -32.09 13.19
CA LYS A 555 -21.61 -33.19 13.38
C LYS A 555 -20.30 -32.86 12.72
N VAL A 556 -19.34 -32.36 13.49
CA VAL A 556 -18.01 -32.00 13.05
C VAL A 556 -17.00 -32.50 14.09
N LYS A 557 -15.77 -32.70 13.66
CA LYS A 557 -14.65 -33.00 14.56
C LYS A 557 -13.52 -32.00 14.27
N LEU A 558 -13.28 -31.11 15.22
CA LEU A 558 -12.16 -30.18 15.14
C LEU A 558 -10.82 -30.92 15.18
N LYS A 559 -9.85 -30.38 14.46
CA LYS A 559 -8.46 -30.81 14.46
C LYS A 559 -7.55 -29.63 14.17
N THR A 560 -6.27 -29.86 14.34
CA THR A 560 -5.22 -28.89 14.01
C THR A 560 -4.34 -29.41 12.90
N TRP A 561 -3.71 -28.48 12.17
CA TRP A 561 -2.68 -28.80 11.18
C TRP A 561 -1.42 -27.98 11.47
N SER A 562 -0.28 -28.61 11.19
CA SER A 562 1.04 -27.99 11.31
C SER A 562 1.22 -26.90 10.27
N THR A 563 1.93 -25.83 10.65
CA THR A 563 2.41 -24.78 9.76
C THR A 563 3.90 -24.92 9.43
N VAL A 564 4.50 -26.07 9.77
CA VAL A 564 5.86 -26.40 9.37
C VAL A 564 5.88 -26.53 7.85
N PRO A 565 6.68 -25.74 7.15
CA PRO A 565 6.76 -25.77 5.69
C PRO A 565 7.37 -27.08 5.19
N GLN A 566 7.10 -27.38 3.92
CA GLN A 566 7.52 -28.66 3.31
C GLN A 566 8.81 -28.55 2.49
N HIS A 567 9.18 -27.36 2.05
CA HIS A 567 10.36 -27.15 1.23
C HIS A 567 11.47 -26.43 2.01
N ASP A 568 12.71 -26.72 1.72
CA ASP A 568 13.87 -26.12 2.38
C ASP A 568 14.01 -24.61 2.08
N TYR A 569 13.39 -24.14 1.00
CA TYR A 569 13.37 -22.71 0.65
C TYR A 569 12.26 -21.92 1.38
N ASP A 570 11.30 -22.60 1.99
CA ASP A 570 10.21 -21.93 2.69
C ASP A 570 10.69 -21.30 4.01
N ALA A 571 10.19 -20.12 4.31
CA ALA A 571 10.44 -19.48 5.59
C ALA A 571 9.75 -20.23 6.74
N PRO A 572 10.39 -20.35 7.91
CA PRO A 572 9.77 -20.96 9.08
C PRO A 572 8.59 -20.13 9.57
N ASN A 573 7.60 -20.83 10.16
CA ASN A 573 6.38 -20.23 10.69
C ASN A 573 6.26 -20.54 12.20
N HIS A 574 7.29 -20.20 12.97
CA HIS A 574 7.36 -20.52 14.40
C HIS A 574 6.18 -19.97 15.19
N GLY A 575 5.68 -20.76 16.14
CA GLY A 575 4.60 -20.35 17.04
C GLY A 575 3.24 -20.19 16.37
N THR A 576 3.03 -20.77 15.19
CA THR A 576 1.74 -20.73 14.50
C THR A 576 1.16 -22.15 14.32
N ILE A 577 -0.16 -22.23 14.22
CA ILE A 577 -0.91 -23.46 14.01
C ILE A 577 -2.21 -23.14 13.27
N MET A 578 -2.76 -24.10 12.55
CA MET A 578 -4.09 -24.00 11.98
C MET A 578 -5.07 -24.85 12.78
N ALA A 579 -6.24 -24.30 13.11
CA ALA A 579 -7.35 -24.98 13.76
C ALA A 579 -8.57 -24.99 12.85
N GLY A 580 -9.32 -26.10 12.79
CA GLY A 580 -10.51 -26.18 11.94
C GLY A 580 -11.05 -27.60 11.79
N PHE A 581 -11.67 -27.88 10.67
CA PHE A 581 -12.32 -29.16 10.39
C PHE A 581 -12.40 -29.47 8.90
N GLU A 582 -12.69 -30.73 8.59
CA GLU A 582 -13.00 -31.19 7.22
C GLU A 582 -14.34 -31.92 7.21
N ILE A 583 -15.07 -31.73 6.13
CA ILE A 583 -16.32 -32.44 5.85
C ILE A 583 -16.34 -32.97 4.41
N SER A 584 -17.01 -34.10 4.20
CA SER A 584 -17.37 -34.56 2.85
C SER A 584 -18.78 -34.10 2.54
N VAL A 585 -18.96 -33.48 1.40
CA VAL A 585 -20.25 -33.00 0.87
C VAL A 585 -20.57 -33.80 -0.37
N PRO A 586 -21.70 -34.55 -0.39
CA PRO A 586 -22.07 -35.37 -1.54
C PRO A 586 -22.25 -34.54 -2.82
N ALA A 587 -22.15 -35.21 -3.97
CA ALA A 587 -22.37 -34.60 -5.29
C ALA A 587 -23.74 -33.89 -5.39
N GLY A 588 -23.75 -32.69 -5.99
CA GLY A 588 -24.94 -31.86 -6.19
C GLY A 588 -25.65 -31.43 -4.90
N SER A 589 -24.97 -31.46 -3.78
CA SER A 589 -25.54 -31.18 -2.45
C SER A 589 -25.13 -29.81 -1.92
N LYS A 590 -26.02 -29.21 -1.13
CA LYS A 590 -25.73 -27.97 -0.40
C LYS A 590 -25.14 -28.27 0.98
N ALA A 591 -24.22 -27.44 1.42
CA ALA A 591 -23.66 -27.47 2.75
C ALA A 591 -23.52 -26.05 3.32
N VAL A 592 -23.63 -25.95 4.63
CA VAL A 592 -23.38 -24.73 5.39
C VAL A 592 -22.28 -25.01 6.39
N LEU A 593 -21.28 -24.11 6.43
CA LEU A 593 -20.27 -24.07 7.46
C LEU A 593 -20.48 -22.78 8.24
N ASN A 594 -20.77 -22.88 9.54
CA ASN A 594 -21.00 -21.72 10.39
C ASN A 594 -20.13 -21.78 11.63
N VAL A 595 -19.19 -20.86 11.73
CA VAL A 595 -18.19 -20.79 12.80
C VAL A 595 -18.33 -19.48 13.55
N LEU A 596 -18.44 -19.57 14.85
CA LEU A 596 -18.45 -18.44 15.76
C LEU A 596 -17.08 -18.27 16.39
N LEU A 597 -16.58 -17.04 16.40
CA LEU A 597 -15.37 -16.62 17.09
C LEU A 597 -15.81 -15.71 18.24
N LEU A 598 -15.77 -16.23 19.45
CA LEU A 598 -16.33 -15.65 20.67
C LEU A 598 -15.19 -15.17 21.58
N PRO A 599 -14.87 -13.88 21.63
CA PRO A 599 -13.98 -13.33 22.64
C PRO A 599 -14.48 -13.63 24.06
N GLU A 600 -13.60 -13.61 25.04
CA GLU A 600 -13.93 -13.90 26.44
C GLU A 600 -15.12 -13.08 26.93
N GLY A 601 -16.10 -13.75 27.53
CA GLY A 601 -17.35 -13.13 28.01
C GLY A 601 -18.43 -12.90 26.94
N ALA A 602 -18.15 -13.14 25.67
CA ALA A 602 -19.16 -13.06 24.63
C ALA A 602 -20.13 -14.24 24.69
N VAL A 603 -21.42 -13.95 24.51
CA VAL A 603 -22.49 -14.93 24.43
C VAL A 603 -23.14 -14.83 23.08
N GLU A 604 -23.30 -15.95 22.39
CA GLU A 604 -23.96 -16.00 21.07
C GLU A 604 -25.45 -15.69 21.17
N ASP A 605 -25.97 -15.04 20.14
CA ASP A 605 -27.40 -14.99 19.86
C ASP A 605 -27.72 -16.01 18.76
N ALA A 606 -28.33 -17.13 19.15
CA ALA A 606 -28.67 -18.22 18.22
C ALA A 606 -29.67 -17.79 17.13
N SER A 607 -30.50 -16.78 17.40
CA SER A 607 -31.47 -16.26 16.42
C SER A 607 -30.80 -15.48 15.30
N VAL A 608 -29.63 -14.89 15.59
CA VAL A 608 -28.81 -14.16 14.59
C VAL A 608 -27.84 -15.13 13.91
N SER A 609 -27.14 -15.96 14.66
CA SER A 609 -26.11 -16.85 14.14
C SER A 609 -26.64 -17.96 13.20
N SER A 610 -27.94 -18.27 13.25
CA SER A 610 -28.58 -19.25 12.36
C SER A 610 -29.11 -18.67 11.04
N LYS A 611 -29.13 -17.34 10.87
CA LYS A 611 -29.61 -16.70 9.64
C LYS A 611 -28.75 -17.07 8.44
N SER A 612 -29.40 -17.35 7.31
CA SER A 612 -28.73 -17.53 6.03
C SER A 612 -28.11 -16.20 5.53
N LEU A 613 -27.13 -16.27 4.64
CA LEU A 613 -26.51 -15.06 4.05
C LEU A 613 -27.51 -14.18 3.29
N ALA A 614 -28.58 -14.78 2.78
CA ALA A 614 -29.67 -14.05 2.12
C ALA A 614 -30.49 -13.19 3.10
N GLU A 615 -30.50 -13.53 4.38
CA GLU A 615 -31.23 -12.82 5.46
C GLU A 615 -30.36 -11.78 6.17
N TRP A 616 -29.07 -11.72 5.85
CA TRP A 616 -28.17 -10.69 6.43
C TRP A 616 -28.54 -9.32 5.89
N PRO A 617 -28.48 -8.29 6.74
CA PRO A 617 -28.73 -6.92 6.29
C PRO A 617 -27.79 -6.52 5.16
N LYS A 618 -28.28 -5.72 4.23
CA LYS A 618 -27.51 -5.14 3.13
C LYS A 618 -27.85 -3.67 3.01
N ASP A 619 -26.83 -2.85 2.93
CA ASP A 619 -27.00 -1.43 2.61
C ASP A 619 -27.30 -1.28 1.12
N SER A 620 -28.05 -0.24 0.76
CA SER A 620 -28.30 0.06 -0.65
C SER A 620 -26.98 0.47 -1.33
N SER A 621 -26.80 0.08 -2.57
CA SER A 621 -25.56 0.28 -3.36
C SER A 621 -25.19 1.76 -3.65
N ASP A 622 -25.89 2.73 -3.05
CA ASP A 622 -25.74 4.16 -3.30
C ASP A 622 -25.09 4.94 -2.12
N GLN A 623 -24.35 4.25 -1.22
CA GLN A 623 -23.61 4.93 -0.15
C GLN A 623 -22.10 4.80 -0.31
#